data_fa904bea3d729984a645c511b6f352a1
#
_entry.id   fa904bea3d729984a645c511b6f352a1
#
_cell.length_a   1.000
_cell.length_b   1.000
_cell.length_c   1.000
_cell.angle_alpha   90.00
_cell.angle_beta   90.00
_cell.angle_gamma   90.00
#
_symmetry.space_group_name_H-M   'P 1'
#
loop_
_entity.id
_entity.type
_entity.pdbx_description
1 polymer ?
#
loop_
_entity_poly.entity_id
_entity_poly.type
_entity_poly.pdbx_seq_one_letter_code
_entity_poly.pdbx_strand_id
1 'polypeptide(L)'
;LMSGDSQAITRTAGGIISDDHSGSGSGRVVMKGIQSGPHLFPFIDENGSYLPVILQPTSGFGADVTISSNHTAQDNRPFPSGLSTVAVTTDLIAGLSTDNLIDRWWEITASGLTANVSFSYSALENTLPIDLRLSYLGVVRWTGSGWTQPAGSGLGVTLGTGMVTMSNVSTFGIFGLSANNLALPIELVSFEAKAKATEVEITWTTAAEVNNDYFVIERSADGRN
;
A
#
# COMPACT_ATOMS: atom_id res chain seq x y z
N LEU A 1 -9.15 20.25 19.38
CA LEU A 1 -8.73 21.20 18.35
C LEU A 1 -7.31 21.65 18.67
N MET A 2 -6.35 21.14 17.92
CA MET A 2 -4.95 21.53 18.05
C MET A 2 -4.63 22.53 16.96
N SER A 3 -4.01 23.65 17.30
CA SER A 3 -3.66 24.69 16.34
C SER A 3 -2.29 24.44 15.74
N GLY A 4 -2.19 24.59 14.50
CA GLY A 4 -1.20 24.53 13.45
C GLY A 4 0.30 24.62 13.69
N ASP A 5 0.82 24.12 14.79
CA ASP A 5 2.26 23.92 14.92
C ASP A 5 2.63 22.52 14.36
N SER A 6 3.73 22.43 13.62
CA SER A 6 4.25 21.18 13.05
C SER A 6 4.51 20.08 14.10
N GLN A 7 4.42 20.41 15.38
CA GLN A 7 4.60 19.52 16.53
C GLN A 7 3.38 19.45 17.44
N ALA A 8 2.18 19.67 16.92
CA ALA A 8 0.95 19.72 17.72
C ALA A 8 0.66 18.42 18.50
N ILE A 9 1.23 17.29 18.09
CA ILE A 9 1.15 16.03 18.82
C ILE A 9 2.57 15.55 19.14
N THR A 10 2.93 15.62 20.42
CA THR A 10 4.17 15.01 20.93
C THR A 10 3.79 13.73 21.66
N ARG A 11 4.35 12.61 21.22
CA ARG A 11 4.14 11.30 21.83
C ARG A 11 5.29 10.95 22.76
N THR A 12 4.99 10.73 24.03
CA THR A 12 5.94 10.17 25.02
C THR A 12 5.68 8.69 25.26
N ALA A 13 4.40 8.25 25.19
CA ALA A 13 3.95 6.86 25.32
C ALA A 13 2.51 6.74 24.80
N GLY A 14 2.05 5.49 24.58
CA GLY A 14 0.68 5.19 24.12
C GLY A 14 0.39 5.67 22.71
N GLY A 15 -0.87 5.81 22.35
CA GLY A 15 -1.31 6.27 21.03
C GLY A 15 -2.83 6.37 20.96
N ILE A 16 -3.35 6.58 19.77
CA ILE A 16 -4.77 6.76 19.50
C ILE A 16 -5.27 5.50 18.79
N ILE A 17 -6.28 4.84 19.35
CA ILE A 17 -7.04 3.79 18.67
C ILE A 17 -8.18 4.50 17.94
N SER A 18 -8.23 4.40 16.64
CA SER A 18 -9.33 4.91 15.81
C SER A 18 -10.28 3.82 15.35
N ASP A 19 -9.90 2.57 15.58
CA ASP A 19 -10.69 1.42 15.17
C ASP A 19 -11.98 1.33 15.98
N ASP A 20 -13.06 1.10 15.28
CA ASP A 20 -14.32 0.65 15.87
C ASP A 20 -14.63 -0.74 15.32
N HIS A 21 -14.27 -1.76 16.08
CA HIS A 21 -14.56 -3.17 15.74
C HIS A 21 -16.07 -3.48 15.65
N SER A 22 -16.92 -2.56 16.09
CA SER A 22 -18.36 -2.71 15.95
C SER A 22 -18.88 -2.43 14.52
N GLY A 23 -18.02 -1.91 13.64
CA GLY A 23 -18.35 -1.60 12.26
C GLY A 23 -19.28 -0.40 12.08
N SER A 24 -19.50 0.39 13.12
CA SER A 24 -20.46 1.51 13.10
C SER A 24 -19.81 2.88 12.97
N GLY A 25 -18.47 2.97 12.94
CA GLY A 25 -17.75 4.22 12.77
C GLY A 25 -16.27 4.08 13.04
N SER A 26 -15.51 5.06 12.64
CA SER A 26 -14.08 5.17 12.95
C SER A 26 -13.81 6.46 13.69
N GLY A 27 -12.97 6.38 14.74
CA GLY A 27 -12.42 7.56 15.37
C GLY A 27 -11.57 8.35 14.37
N ARG A 28 -11.65 9.67 14.40
CA ARG A 28 -10.90 10.55 13.50
C ARG A 28 -10.05 11.53 14.28
N VAL A 29 -8.81 11.69 13.84
CA VAL A 29 -7.91 12.73 14.33
C VAL A 29 -7.94 13.89 13.36
N VAL A 30 -8.24 15.08 13.86
CA VAL A 30 -8.26 16.31 13.07
C VAL A 30 -7.11 17.21 13.49
N MET A 31 -6.23 17.53 12.55
CA MET A 31 -5.25 18.59 12.70
C MET A 31 -5.66 19.79 11.88
N LYS A 32 -5.66 20.96 12.51
CA LYS A 32 -6.06 22.23 11.91
C LYS A 32 -4.85 23.04 11.47
N GLY A 33 -4.94 23.64 10.28
CA GLY A 33 -3.96 24.59 9.81
C GLY A 33 -2.55 24.01 9.69
N ILE A 34 -2.40 22.84 9.07
CA ILE A 34 -1.12 22.13 8.92
C ILE A 34 -0.07 23.03 8.29
N GLN A 35 1.10 23.13 8.94
CA GLN A 35 2.24 23.92 8.49
C GLN A 35 3.30 23.05 7.80
N SER A 36 4.43 23.63 7.43
CA SER A 36 5.59 22.90 6.91
C SER A 36 6.19 21.96 7.96
N GLY A 37 6.78 20.87 7.52
CA GLY A 37 7.38 19.85 8.36
C GLY A 37 6.49 18.60 8.54
N PRO A 38 7.01 17.55 9.17
CA PRO A 38 6.27 16.32 9.37
C PRO A 38 5.23 16.45 10.49
N HIS A 39 4.02 15.99 10.24
CA HIS A 39 2.94 15.89 11.20
C HIS A 39 2.68 14.44 11.55
N LEU A 40 2.77 14.12 12.82
CA LEU A 40 2.63 12.76 13.34
C LEU A 40 1.20 12.54 13.85
N PHE A 41 0.56 11.48 13.32
CA PHE A 41 -0.72 10.97 13.82
C PHE A 41 -0.41 9.65 14.54
N PRO A 42 -0.36 9.63 15.88
CA PRO A 42 0.20 8.54 16.66
C PRO A 42 -0.82 7.42 16.90
N PHE A 43 -1.21 6.72 15.84
CA PHE A 43 -2.11 5.59 15.95
C PHE A 43 -1.41 4.38 16.59
N ILE A 44 -2.21 3.56 17.25
CA ILE A 44 -1.85 2.23 17.74
C ILE A 44 -2.97 1.25 17.39
N ASP A 45 -2.64 -0.05 17.33
CA ASP A 45 -3.66 -1.10 17.32
C ASP A 45 -4.14 -1.44 18.74
N GLU A 46 -5.09 -2.36 18.84
CA GLU A 46 -5.63 -2.86 20.12
C GLU A 46 -4.58 -3.58 20.99
N ASN A 47 -3.52 -4.09 20.37
CA ASN A 47 -2.41 -4.76 21.06
C ASN A 47 -1.33 -3.76 21.53
N GLY A 48 -1.52 -2.47 21.24
CA GLY A 48 -0.58 -1.41 21.56
C GLY A 48 0.58 -1.26 20.59
N SER A 49 0.55 -1.93 19.43
CA SER A 49 1.55 -1.75 18.37
C SER A 49 1.47 -0.32 17.85
N TYR A 50 2.61 0.34 17.76
CA TYR A 50 2.68 1.74 17.33
C TYR A 50 2.68 1.82 15.80
N LEU A 51 1.63 2.35 15.22
CA LEU A 51 1.33 2.39 13.79
C LEU A 51 1.04 3.82 13.30
N PRO A 52 2.02 4.74 13.39
CA PRO A 52 1.78 6.14 13.05
C PRO A 52 1.48 6.32 11.56
N VAL A 53 0.68 7.34 11.27
CA VAL A 53 0.67 7.98 9.96
C VAL A 53 1.49 9.26 10.06
N ILE A 54 2.42 9.45 9.13
CA ILE A 54 3.23 10.67 9.03
C ILE A 54 2.82 11.38 7.75
N LEU A 55 2.41 12.63 7.89
CA LEU A 55 2.05 13.48 6.77
C LEU A 55 3.01 14.66 6.73
N GLN A 56 3.76 14.77 5.63
CA GLN A 56 4.72 15.85 5.40
C GLN A 56 4.24 16.72 4.23
N PRO A 57 3.65 17.88 4.49
CA PRO A 57 3.23 18.81 3.46
C PRO A 57 4.39 19.25 2.57
N THR A 58 4.15 19.30 1.27
CA THR A 58 5.06 19.87 0.28
C THR A 58 4.50 21.18 -0.31
N SER A 59 3.17 21.35 -0.25
CA SER A 59 2.49 22.61 -0.60
C SER A 59 1.08 22.64 0.02
N GLY A 60 0.42 23.80 -0.01
CA GLY A 60 -0.94 23.95 0.51
C GLY A 60 -0.98 24.04 2.04
N PHE A 61 0.00 24.70 2.63
CA PHE A 61 0.06 24.92 4.08
C PHE A 61 -1.17 25.69 4.58
N GLY A 62 -1.56 25.44 5.82
CA GLY A 62 -2.77 25.99 6.42
C GLY A 62 -4.02 25.13 6.21
N ALA A 63 -3.92 24.03 5.48
CA ALA A 63 -5.02 23.11 5.28
C ALA A 63 -5.37 22.34 6.58
N ASP A 64 -6.65 21.97 6.70
CA ASP A 64 -7.11 21.03 7.72
C ASP A 64 -6.96 19.60 7.20
N VAL A 65 -6.51 18.69 8.05
CA VAL A 65 -6.38 17.28 7.72
C VAL A 65 -7.12 16.44 8.75
N THR A 66 -7.91 15.51 8.27
CA THR A 66 -8.60 14.51 9.11
C THR A 66 -8.10 13.13 8.69
N ILE A 67 -7.66 12.30 9.64
CA ILE A 67 -7.19 10.94 9.38
C ILE A 67 -7.85 9.97 10.36
N SER A 68 -8.27 8.81 9.83
CA SER A 68 -8.55 7.60 10.61
C SER A 68 -7.65 6.46 10.12
N SER A 69 -7.41 5.49 11.00
CA SER A 69 -6.63 4.29 10.74
C SER A 69 -7.41 3.11 11.29
N ASN A 70 -7.82 2.18 10.44
CA ASN A 70 -8.78 1.13 10.78
C ASN A 70 -8.18 -0.24 10.50
N HIS A 71 -8.04 -1.06 11.53
CA HIS A 71 -7.71 -2.47 11.39
C HIS A 71 -8.91 -3.25 10.81
N THR A 72 -8.62 -4.28 10.04
CA THR A 72 -9.63 -5.15 9.45
C THR A 72 -9.32 -6.61 9.76
N ALA A 73 -10.31 -7.48 9.57
CA ALA A 73 -10.07 -8.91 9.49
C ALA A 73 -9.32 -9.26 8.16
N GLN A 74 -8.87 -10.49 8.03
CA GLN A 74 -8.16 -10.99 6.85
C GLN A 74 -8.95 -10.86 5.54
N ASP A 75 -10.27 -10.72 5.61
CA ASP A 75 -11.13 -10.44 4.46
C ASP A 75 -11.29 -8.92 4.19
N ASN A 76 -10.45 -8.11 4.82
CA ASN A 76 -10.44 -6.64 4.78
C ASN A 76 -11.73 -5.97 5.28
N ARG A 77 -12.51 -6.65 6.12
CA ARG A 77 -13.73 -6.09 6.73
C ARG A 77 -13.48 -5.64 8.18
N PRO A 78 -14.23 -4.64 8.68
CA PRO A 78 -15.25 -3.85 7.98
C PRO A 78 -14.63 -2.89 6.96
N PHE A 79 -15.39 -2.62 5.87
CA PHE A 79 -14.96 -1.64 4.87
C PHE A 79 -15.27 -0.21 5.32
N PRO A 80 -14.45 0.77 4.93
CA PRO A 80 -14.76 2.18 5.10
C PRO A 80 -16.11 2.54 4.45
N SER A 81 -16.78 3.53 5.01
CA SER A 81 -18.01 4.05 4.44
C SER A 81 -17.80 4.49 2.98
N GLY A 82 -18.66 4.04 2.08
CA GLY A 82 -18.54 4.33 0.65
C GLY A 82 -17.79 3.28 -0.18
N LEU A 83 -17.21 2.26 0.45
CA LEU A 83 -16.68 1.08 -0.22
C LEU A 83 -17.71 -0.06 -0.14
N SER A 84 -18.08 -0.62 -1.29
CA SER A 84 -18.90 -1.83 -1.36
C SER A 84 -18.01 -3.08 -1.46
N THR A 85 -18.56 -4.24 -1.07
CA THR A 85 -17.92 -5.55 -1.24
C THR A 85 -17.50 -5.82 -2.69
N VAL A 86 -18.27 -5.34 -3.65
CA VAL A 86 -18.02 -5.52 -5.09
C VAL A 86 -16.79 -4.71 -5.51
N ALA A 87 -16.65 -3.48 -5.01
CA ALA A 87 -15.51 -2.62 -5.32
C ALA A 87 -14.17 -3.22 -4.87
N VAL A 88 -14.16 -3.95 -3.76
CA VAL A 88 -12.92 -4.55 -3.23
C VAL A 88 -12.53 -5.82 -3.98
N THR A 89 -13.50 -6.57 -4.50
CA THR A 89 -13.24 -7.87 -5.15
C THR A 89 -13.04 -7.78 -6.66
N THR A 90 -13.62 -6.78 -7.33
CA THR A 90 -13.63 -6.71 -8.80
C THR A 90 -12.83 -5.55 -9.38
N ASP A 91 -12.62 -4.49 -8.59
CA ASP A 91 -11.97 -3.25 -9.07
C ASP A 91 -10.50 -3.13 -8.65
N LEU A 92 -9.95 -4.15 -8.01
CA LEU A 92 -8.51 -4.28 -7.93
C LEU A 92 -7.97 -4.52 -9.34
N ILE A 93 -6.92 -3.82 -9.68
CA ILE A 93 -6.21 -3.93 -10.95
C ILE A 93 -6.11 -5.39 -11.36
N ALA A 94 -6.28 -5.68 -12.65
CA ALA A 94 -6.26 -7.03 -13.18
C ALA A 94 -5.12 -7.87 -12.58
N GLY A 95 -5.47 -8.92 -11.83
CA GLY A 95 -4.52 -9.79 -11.11
C GLY A 95 -4.36 -9.51 -9.61
N LEU A 96 -4.94 -8.43 -9.06
CA LEU A 96 -4.99 -8.23 -7.62
C LEU A 96 -6.35 -8.68 -7.06
N SER A 97 -6.32 -9.48 -6.01
CA SER A 97 -7.49 -9.85 -5.20
C SER A 97 -7.44 -9.10 -3.86
N THR A 98 -8.51 -9.21 -3.06
CA THR A 98 -8.51 -8.74 -1.67
C THR A 98 -7.41 -9.39 -0.85
N ASP A 99 -7.00 -10.61 -1.22
CA ASP A 99 -5.90 -11.33 -0.59
C ASP A 99 -4.53 -10.65 -0.80
N ASN A 100 -4.48 -9.62 -1.65
CA ASN A 100 -3.27 -8.84 -1.92
C ASN A 100 -3.21 -7.51 -1.13
N LEU A 101 -4.18 -7.27 -0.26
CA LEU A 101 -4.20 -6.10 0.63
C LEU A 101 -3.83 -6.53 2.05
N ILE A 102 -3.11 -5.67 2.77
CA ILE A 102 -2.94 -5.86 4.21
C ILE A 102 -4.22 -5.52 4.95
N ASP A 103 -4.36 -6.00 6.19
CA ASP A 103 -5.58 -5.90 6.99
C ASP A 103 -5.72 -4.52 7.66
N ARG A 104 -5.60 -3.45 6.86
CA ARG A 104 -5.76 -2.07 7.35
C ARG A 104 -6.17 -1.09 6.25
N TRP A 105 -7.07 -0.16 6.63
CA TRP A 105 -7.48 0.97 5.83
C TRP A 105 -7.14 2.29 6.51
N TRP A 106 -6.87 3.29 5.70
CA TRP A 106 -6.76 4.67 6.15
C TRP A 106 -7.75 5.53 5.38
N GLU A 107 -8.46 6.40 6.07
CA GLU A 107 -9.26 7.43 5.43
C GLU A 107 -8.62 8.78 5.75
N ILE A 108 -8.26 9.53 4.70
CA ILE A 108 -7.66 10.86 4.82
C ILE A 108 -8.54 11.85 4.09
N THR A 109 -8.90 12.93 4.76
CA THR A 109 -9.58 14.06 4.14
C THR A 109 -8.74 15.30 4.29
N ALA A 110 -8.42 15.94 3.17
CA ALA A 110 -7.76 17.24 3.09
C ALA A 110 -8.14 17.92 1.78
N SER A 111 -8.03 19.23 1.71
CA SER A 111 -8.29 20.01 0.51
C SER A 111 -7.20 21.04 0.30
N GLY A 112 -6.77 21.21 -0.95
CA GLY A 112 -5.73 22.18 -1.30
C GLY A 112 -4.33 21.87 -0.78
N LEU A 113 -4.08 20.63 -0.36
CA LEU A 113 -2.82 20.15 0.21
C LEU A 113 -2.13 19.21 -0.76
N THR A 114 -0.81 19.26 -0.83
CA THR A 114 0.03 18.19 -1.37
C THR A 114 1.01 17.76 -0.29
N ALA A 115 1.17 16.46 -0.09
CA ALA A 115 2.01 15.94 0.98
C ALA A 115 2.65 14.59 0.59
N ASN A 116 3.76 14.26 1.23
CA ASN A 116 4.22 12.89 1.33
C ASN A 116 3.50 12.25 2.52
N VAL A 117 2.98 11.05 2.33
CA VAL A 117 2.23 10.33 3.38
C VAL A 117 2.87 8.97 3.60
N SER A 118 3.21 8.69 4.85
CA SER A 118 3.78 7.40 5.27
C SER A 118 2.75 6.66 6.12
N PHE A 119 2.47 5.42 5.74
CA PHE A 119 1.50 4.53 6.36
C PHE A 119 2.24 3.40 7.08
N SER A 120 1.99 3.25 8.37
CA SER A 120 2.59 2.16 9.15
C SER A 120 1.59 1.04 9.37
N TYR A 121 2.08 -0.20 9.37
CA TYR A 121 1.31 -1.41 9.59
C TYR A 121 2.08 -2.41 10.46
N SER A 122 1.36 -3.28 11.13
CA SER A 122 1.91 -4.40 11.91
C SER A 122 2.21 -5.60 10.99
N ALA A 123 3.19 -6.42 11.36
CA ALA A 123 3.43 -7.70 10.68
C ALA A 123 2.22 -8.65 10.79
N LEU A 124 1.43 -8.54 11.86
CA LEU A 124 0.22 -9.34 12.04
C LEU A 124 -0.89 -8.97 11.05
N GLU A 125 -0.85 -7.77 10.52
CA GLU A 125 -1.78 -7.27 9.49
C GLU A 125 -1.33 -7.63 8.07
N ASN A 126 -0.10 -8.13 7.92
CA ASN A 126 0.39 -8.63 6.65
C ASN A 126 0.04 -10.11 6.49
N THR A 127 -1.24 -10.40 6.25
CA THR A 127 -1.76 -11.75 6.04
C THR A 127 -1.67 -12.21 4.59
N LEU A 128 -0.96 -11.46 3.76
CA LEU A 128 -0.72 -11.80 2.36
C LEU A 128 -0.19 -13.24 2.20
N PRO A 129 -0.46 -13.91 1.08
CA PRO A 129 0.20 -15.17 0.73
C PRO A 129 1.72 -15.07 0.89
N ILE A 130 2.36 -16.16 1.27
CA ILE A 130 3.79 -16.16 1.67
C ILE A 130 4.72 -15.64 0.57
N ASP A 131 4.40 -15.89 -0.68
CA ASP A 131 5.09 -15.40 -1.86
C ASP A 131 4.97 -13.88 -2.05
N LEU A 132 3.90 -13.28 -1.52
CA LEU A 132 3.64 -11.84 -1.57
C LEU A 132 4.12 -11.08 -0.31
N ARG A 133 4.27 -11.76 0.83
CA ARG A 133 4.66 -11.11 2.10
C ARG A 133 6.01 -10.42 2.05
N LEU A 134 6.92 -10.96 1.27
CA LEU A 134 8.28 -10.42 1.08
C LEU A 134 8.36 -9.47 -0.10
N SER A 135 7.28 -9.31 -0.87
CA SER A 135 7.19 -8.36 -1.97
C SER A 135 7.16 -6.93 -1.46
N TYR A 136 7.53 -6.00 -2.32
CA TYR A 136 7.33 -4.59 -2.03
C TYR A 136 5.84 -4.30 -1.87
N LEU A 137 5.50 -3.52 -0.84
CA LEU A 137 4.16 -2.97 -0.68
C LEU A 137 4.09 -1.59 -1.32
N GLY A 138 2.98 -1.32 -1.97
CA GLY A 138 2.63 -0.01 -2.50
C GLY A 138 1.31 0.48 -1.92
N VAL A 139 1.14 1.79 -1.89
CA VAL A 139 -0.09 2.44 -1.49
C VAL A 139 -1.08 2.42 -2.65
N VAL A 140 -2.27 1.94 -2.41
CA VAL A 140 -3.41 2.04 -3.33
C VAL A 140 -4.42 3.05 -2.77
N ARG A 141 -5.09 3.80 -3.66
CA ARG A 141 -6.12 4.76 -3.28
C ARG A 141 -7.41 4.48 -4.03
N TRP A 142 -8.53 4.51 -3.33
CA TRP A 142 -9.85 4.41 -3.93
C TRP A 142 -10.22 5.71 -4.64
N THR A 143 -10.63 5.63 -5.92
CA THR A 143 -10.98 6.78 -6.76
C THR A 143 -12.47 7.11 -6.75
N GLY A 144 -13.29 6.27 -6.12
CA GLY A 144 -14.76 6.29 -6.21
C GLY A 144 -15.32 5.26 -7.19
N SER A 145 -14.48 4.76 -8.11
CA SER A 145 -14.86 3.76 -9.12
C SER A 145 -13.88 2.61 -9.29
N GLY A 146 -12.68 2.73 -8.75
CA GLY A 146 -11.62 1.71 -8.81
C GLY A 146 -10.41 2.11 -7.99
N TRP A 147 -9.46 1.19 -7.84
CA TRP A 147 -8.20 1.42 -7.15
C TRP A 147 -7.13 1.95 -8.09
N THR A 148 -6.29 2.84 -7.58
CA THR A 148 -5.06 3.22 -8.30
C THR A 148 -4.07 2.07 -8.34
N GLN A 149 -3.12 2.13 -9.28
CA GLN A 149 -1.94 1.26 -9.22
C GLN A 149 -1.20 1.48 -7.89
N PRO A 150 -0.60 0.42 -7.29
CA PRO A 150 0.25 0.58 -6.12
C PRO A 150 1.36 1.58 -6.40
N ALA A 151 1.53 2.56 -5.53
CA ALA A 151 2.54 3.60 -5.64
C ALA A 151 3.32 3.76 -4.33
N GLY A 152 4.49 4.39 -4.40
CA GLY A 152 5.41 4.40 -3.27
C GLY A 152 6.15 3.08 -3.13
N SER A 153 6.89 2.93 -2.04
CA SER A 153 7.65 1.70 -1.79
C SER A 153 7.83 1.43 -0.30
N GLY A 154 7.69 0.17 0.05
CA GLY A 154 8.02 -0.38 1.35
C GLY A 154 8.18 -1.89 1.23
N LEU A 155 9.13 -2.48 1.96
CA LEU A 155 9.25 -3.93 2.01
C LEU A 155 8.10 -4.51 2.81
N GLY A 156 7.51 -5.58 2.31
CA GLY A 156 6.66 -6.45 3.10
C GLY A 156 7.50 -7.09 4.19
N VAL A 157 7.11 -6.90 5.46
CA VAL A 157 7.84 -7.46 6.60
C VAL A 157 7.05 -8.58 7.24
N THR A 158 7.75 -9.62 7.67
CA THR A 158 7.16 -10.76 8.36
C THR A 158 7.20 -10.61 9.88
N LEU A 159 8.01 -9.67 10.38
CA LEU A 159 8.19 -9.40 11.80
C LEU A 159 8.33 -7.89 12.03
N GLY A 160 7.62 -7.39 13.05
CA GLY A 160 7.66 -5.98 13.43
C GLY A 160 6.72 -5.08 12.62
N THR A 161 6.93 -3.79 12.73
CA THR A 161 6.15 -2.76 12.05
C THR A 161 6.83 -2.36 10.74
N GLY A 162 6.07 -2.39 9.66
CA GLY A 162 6.48 -1.86 8.35
C GLY A 162 5.95 -0.45 8.11
N MET A 163 6.53 0.24 7.12
CA MET A 163 6.08 1.56 6.68
C MET A 163 6.22 1.70 5.17
N VAL A 164 5.19 2.26 4.54
CA VAL A 164 5.19 2.58 3.10
C VAL A 164 4.94 4.06 2.92
N THR A 165 5.74 4.70 2.09
CA THR A 165 5.61 6.14 1.81
C THR A 165 5.17 6.36 0.37
N MET A 166 4.10 7.13 0.20
CA MET A 166 3.66 7.68 -1.08
C MET A 166 3.98 9.17 -1.14
N SER A 167 4.70 9.58 -2.18
CA SER A 167 5.09 10.97 -2.38
C SER A 167 4.06 11.75 -3.19
N ASN A 168 4.00 13.07 -2.94
CA ASN A 168 3.21 14.02 -3.73
C ASN A 168 1.70 13.70 -3.80
N VAL A 169 1.14 13.18 -2.71
CA VAL A 169 -0.31 12.94 -2.62
C VAL A 169 -1.03 14.28 -2.62
N SER A 170 -1.84 14.54 -3.64
CA SER A 170 -2.68 15.75 -3.80
C SER A 170 -4.17 15.43 -3.83
N THR A 171 -4.52 14.16 -3.91
CA THR A 171 -5.90 13.68 -3.85
C THR A 171 -6.02 12.68 -2.72
N PHE A 172 -6.85 13.01 -1.75
CA PHE A 172 -7.06 12.22 -0.55
C PHE A 172 -8.34 11.38 -0.66
N GLY A 173 -8.55 10.47 0.27
CA GLY A 173 -9.68 9.54 0.31
C GLY A 173 -9.32 8.29 1.10
N ILE A 174 -9.75 7.13 0.63
CA ILE A 174 -9.48 5.84 1.25
C ILE A 174 -8.20 5.25 0.65
N PHE A 175 -7.31 4.79 1.51
CA PHE A 175 -6.03 4.17 1.17
C PHE A 175 -5.94 2.77 1.75
N GLY A 176 -5.21 1.91 1.06
CA GLY A 176 -4.78 0.59 1.52
C GLY A 176 -3.34 0.34 1.12
N LEU A 177 -2.75 -0.75 1.59
CA LEU A 177 -1.47 -1.24 1.11
C LEU A 177 -1.67 -2.57 0.40
N SER A 178 -1.14 -2.66 -0.80
CA SER A 178 -1.20 -3.84 -1.64
C SER A 178 0.19 -4.35 -1.94
N ALA A 179 0.32 -5.66 -2.13
CA ALA A 179 1.53 -6.20 -2.73
C ALA A 179 1.77 -5.50 -4.07
N ASN A 180 2.93 -4.91 -4.21
CA ASN A 180 3.35 -4.27 -5.45
C ASN A 180 4.04 -5.34 -6.32
N ASN A 181 3.26 -6.31 -6.75
CA ASN A 181 3.66 -7.32 -7.74
C ASN A 181 3.58 -6.74 -9.16
N LEU A 182 4.01 -5.51 -9.33
CA LEU A 182 4.45 -5.14 -10.66
C LEU A 182 5.69 -6.02 -10.92
N ALA A 183 5.45 -7.19 -11.48
CA ALA A 183 6.46 -7.81 -12.30
C ALA A 183 6.87 -6.69 -13.25
N LEU A 184 8.00 -6.06 -12.98
CA LEU A 184 8.61 -5.19 -13.97
C LEU A 184 8.73 -6.09 -15.20
N PRO A 185 8.14 -5.72 -16.33
CA PRO A 185 8.23 -6.56 -17.51
C PRO A 185 9.71 -6.83 -17.71
N ILE A 186 10.08 -8.12 -17.71
CA ILE A 186 11.44 -8.50 -18.04
C ILE A 186 11.63 -8.05 -19.48
N GLU A 187 12.46 -7.05 -19.68
CA GLU A 187 12.78 -6.61 -21.02
C GLU A 187 13.74 -7.63 -21.63
N LEU A 188 13.19 -8.50 -22.48
CA LEU A 188 13.96 -9.49 -23.19
C LEU A 188 14.71 -8.80 -24.32
N VAL A 189 16.03 -8.69 -24.19
CA VAL A 189 16.91 -8.07 -25.18
C VAL A 189 17.16 -9.02 -26.33
N SER A 190 17.36 -10.31 -26.04
CA SER A 190 17.56 -11.34 -27.05
C SER A 190 17.05 -12.69 -26.57
N PHE A 191 16.58 -13.49 -27.52
CA PHE A 191 16.27 -14.90 -27.34
C PHE A 191 16.69 -15.63 -28.62
N GLU A 192 17.60 -16.59 -28.49
CA GLU A 192 18.09 -17.40 -29.61
C GLU A 192 17.96 -18.90 -29.30
N ALA A 193 17.56 -19.65 -30.27
CA ALA A 193 17.55 -21.11 -30.23
C ALA A 193 18.37 -21.67 -31.41
N LYS A 194 19.40 -22.45 -31.11
CA LYS A 194 20.29 -23.08 -32.11
C LYS A 194 20.18 -24.59 -32.02
N ALA A 195 19.78 -25.23 -33.11
CA ALA A 195 19.77 -26.70 -33.20
C ALA A 195 21.22 -27.22 -33.28
N LYS A 196 21.55 -28.18 -32.44
CA LYS A 196 22.75 -29.02 -32.47
C LYS A 196 22.34 -30.44 -32.82
N ALA A 197 23.29 -31.33 -33.03
CA ALA A 197 23.00 -32.69 -33.55
C ALA A 197 22.02 -33.49 -32.68
N THR A 198 22.02 -33.31 -31.33
CA THR A 198 21.21 -34.06 -30.39
C THR A 198 20.46 -33.16 -29.37
N GLU A 199 20.63 -31.87 -29.47
CA GLU A 199 20.08 -30.90 -28.49
C GLU A 199 19.74 -29.56 -29.16
N VAL A 200 18.99 -28.71 -28.46
CA VAL A 200 18.77 -27.32 -28.84
C VAL A 200 19.41 -26.45 -27.77
N GLU A 201 20.34 -25.62 -28.14
CA GLU A 201 20.91 -24.59 -27.26
C GLU A 201 20.02 -23.37 -27.29
N ILE A 202 19.58 -22.94 -26.11
CA ILE A 202 18.75 -21.74 -25.93
C ILE A 202 19.57 -20.73 -25.14
N THR A 203 19.66 -19.51 -25.66
CA THR A 203 20.36 -18.41 -25.02
C THR A 203 19.45 -17.19 -25.01
N TRP A 204 19.36 -16.51 -23.89
CA TRP A 204 18.63 -15.24 -23.79
C TRP A 204 19.40 -14.23 -22.97
N THR A 205 19.10 -12.96 -23.18
CA THR A 205 19.62 -11.82 -22.43
C THR A 205 18.49 -10.92 -22.06
N THR A 206 18.45 -10.47 -20.82
CA THR A 206 17.48 -9.53 -20.28
C THR A 206 18.17 -8.19 -20.00
N ALA A 207 17.46 -7.06 -20.18
CA ALA A 207 17.97 -5.73 -19.85
C ALA A 207 17.90 -5.46 -18.34
N ALA A 208 16.89 -6.02 -17.67
CA ALA A 208 16.68 -5.93 -16.24
C ALA A 208 15.95 -7.16 -15.71
N GLU A 209 16.35 -7.61 -14.54
CA GLU A 209 15.69 -8.66 -13.78
C GLU A 209 15.46 -8.14 -12.36
N VAL A 210 14.24 -7.76 -12.05
CA VAL A 210 13.86 -7.34 -10.70
C VAL A 210 12.76 -8.28 -10.20
N ASN A 211 12.99 -8.95 -9.08
CA ASN A 211 12.07 -9.91 -8.47
C ASN A 211 11.71 -11.10 -9.40
N ASN A 212 12.61 -11.49 -10.29
CA ASN A 212 12.45 -12.70 -11.09
C ASN A 212 13.10 -13.89 -10.35
N ASP A 213 12.30 -14.90 -10.03
CA ASP A 213 12.75 -16.08 -9.29
C ASP A 213 13.24 -17.18 -10.26
N TYR A 214 12.57 -17.34 -11.40
CA TYR A 214 12.94 -18.33 -12.40
C TYR A 214 12.37 -18.02 -13.79
N PHE A 215 12.95 -18.63 -14.82
CA PHE A 215 12.42 -18.65 -16.18
C PHE A 215 11.84 -20.03 -16.47
N VAL A 216 10.70 -20.06 -17.15
CA VAL A 216 10.12 -21.29 -17.69
C VAL A 216 10.33 -21.31 -19.20
N ILE A 217 10.89 -22.41 -19.70
CA ILE A 217 11.02 -22.64 -21.12
C ILE A 217 9.95 -23.63 -21.54
N GLU A 218 9.05 -23.20 -22.40
CA GLU A 218 8.00 -24.03 -22.98
C GLU A 218 8.28 -24.38 -24.45
N ARG A 219 7.89 -25.56 -24.86
CA ARG A 219 8.00 -26.01 -26.24
C ARG A 219 6.64 -26.38 -26.79
N SER A 220 6.22 -25.71 -27.87
CA SER A 220 5.06 -26.11 -28.65
C SER A 220 5.47 -27.10 -29.75
N ALA A 221 4.65 -28.12 -29.98
CA ALA A 221 4.88 -29.10 -31.04
C ALA A 221 4.39 -28.62 -32.43
N ASP A 222 3.44 -27.66 -32.42
CA ASP A 222 2.75 -27.17 -33.64
C ASP A 222 2.94 -25.66 -33.87
N GLY A 223 3.72 -25.00 -33.02
CA GLY A 223 3.97 -23.54 -33.09
C GLY A 223 2.77 -22.70 -32.64
N ARG A 224 1.81 -23.29 -31.94
CA ARG A 224 0.64 -22.62 -31.38
C ARG A 224 0.70 -22.72 -29.86
N ASN A 225 0.33 -21.63 -29.18
CA ASN A 225 0.14 -21.60 -27.71
C ASN A 225 -1.27 -22.06 -27.37
#